data_6df20ff4afe6d8d16521641c5f956b73
#
_entry.id   6df20ff4afe6d8d16521641c5f956b73
#
_cell.length_a   1.000
_cell.length_b   1.000
_cell.length_c   1.000
_cell.angle_alpha   90.00
_cell.angle_beta   90.00
_cell.angle_gamma   90.00
#
_symmetry.space_group_name_H-M   'P 1'
#
loop_
_entity.id
_entity.type
_entity.pdbx_description
1 polymer ?
#
loop_
_entity_poly.entity_id
_entity_poly.type
_entity_poly.pdbx_seq_one_letter_code
_entity_poly.pdbx_strand_id
1 'polypeptide(L)'
;SCKSSLCLRCAKVYVDNWVNQVSKVLHEGVIYRHIILTVPAMFRTTFYHNAALLLSALMRCGVQCLDDFYSDVRGKALRGGYIAVLHTHGRNGQYHPHLHVLATSGGYDTQGARWEHLPYLPYAMLRRKWQWHLLTMLRQTLKTEAIEQLVDVCFSKYPDGLVTNVQKGQVPAQSQSVARYVAKYVVSPPIAVRRIDRYDGARVTYHYRSHRTDRLEYETVPVDTFIGRMVQHTMPKGFQRIRYYGVQATKTFAKVKAVIHAALAKVEEVVKGAVKIIARLTYRQRY
;
A
#
# COMPACT_ATOMS: atom_id res chain seq x y z
N SER A 1 -28.22 -2.05 0.55
CA SER A 1 -26.84 -1.55 0.79
C SER A 1 -26.61 -0.30 -0.05
N CYS A 2 -26.21 0.81 0.58
CA CYS A 2 -25.92 2.08 -0.11
C CYS A 2 -24.56 2.03 -0.84
N LYS A 3 -23.75 0.99 -0.65
CA LYS A 3 -22.41 0.78 -1.23
C LYS A 3 -21.44 1.95 -1.03
N SER A 4 -21.77 2.92 -0.18
CA SER A 4 -20.92 4.09 0.10
C SER A 4 -19.80 3.73 1.06
N SER A 5 -18.60 4.19 0.77
CA SER A 5 -17.45 4.08 1.67
C SER A 5 -17.60 4.90 2.97
N LEU A 6 -18.54 5.84 2.99
CA LEU A 6 -18.87 6.65 4.14
C LEU A 6 -19.90 5.97 5.07
N CYS A 7 -20.60 4.93 4.60
CA CYS A 7 -21.57 4.19 5.40
C CYS A 7 -20.89 3.10 6.22
N LEU A 8 -20.77 3.29 7.51
CA LEU A 8 -20.09 2.37 8.44
C LEU A 8 -20.69 0.96 8.45
N ARG A 9 -22.03 0.83 8.32
CA ARG A 9 -22.70 -0.47 8.29
C ARG A 9 -22.36 -1.24 7.02
N CYS A 10 -22.44 -0.58 5.86
CA CYS A 10 -22.06 -1.19 4.58
C CYS A 10 -20.56 -1.50 4.53
N ALA A 11 -19.74 -0.64 5.13
CA ALA A 11 -18.32 -0.81 5.25
C ALA A 11 -17.94 -2.12 5.97
N LYS A 12 -18.57 -2.45 7.11
CA LYS A 12 -18.29 -3.67 7.85
C LYS A 12 -18.61 -4.93 7.02
N VAL A 13 -19.79 -5.00 6.43
CA VAL A 13 -20.19 -6.15 5.59
C VAL A 13 -19.24 -6.32 4.41
N TYR A 14 -18.81 -5.20 3.82
CA TYR A 14 -17.85 -5.23 2.72
C TYR A 14 -16.49 -5.76 3.17
N VAL A 15 -16.00 -5.36 4.36
CA VAL A 15 -14.73 -5.86 4.93
C VAL A 15 -14.78 -7.37 5.13
N ASP A 16 -15.83 -7.86 5.78
CA ASP A 16 -15.96 -9.28 6.12
C ASP A 16 -15.98 -10.14 4.83
N ASN A 17 -16.74 -9.71 3.83
CA ASN A 17 -16.76 -10.37 2.51
C ASN A 17 -15.40 -10.26 1.80
N TRP A 18 -14.76 -9.11 1.86
CA TRP A 18 -13.44 -8.90 1.23
C TRP A 18 -12.37 -9.78 1.87
N VAL A 19 -12.33 -9.90 3.21
CA VAL A 19 -11.38 -10.78 3.91
C VAL A 19 -11.51 -12.22 3.44
N ASN A 20 -12.75 -12.71 3.31
CA ASN A 20 -13.02 -14.06 2.83
C ASN A 20 -12.61 -14.28 1.36
N GLN A 21 -12.73 -13.26 0.53
CA GLN A 21 -12.33 -13.33 -0.88
C GLN A 21 -10.81 -13.21 -1.05
N VAL A 22 -10.19 -12.24 -0.38
CA VAL A 22 -8.75 -11.98 -0.55
C VAL A 22 -7.88 -13.10 0.02
N SER A 23 -8.32 -13.76 1.09
CA SER A 23 -7.59 -14.91 1.64
C SER A 23 -7.39 -16.03 0.63
N LYS A 24 -8.32 -16.19 -0.34
CA LYS A 24 -8.25 -17.19 -1.40
C LYS A 24 -7.25 -16.85 -2.51
N VAL A 25 -6.87 -15.59 -2.62
CA VAL A 25 -5.94 -15.10 -3.65
C VAL A 25 -4.57 -14.71 -3.07
N LEU A 26 -4.29 -15.02 -1.82
CA LEU A 26 -2.95 -14.90 -1.24
C LEU A 26 -2.15 -16.18 -1.50
N HIS A 27 -0.88 -16.01 -1.82
CA HIS A 27 0.04 -17.14 -1.96
C HIS A 27 0.48 -17.62 -0.57
N GLU A 28 0.08 -18.82 -0.20
CA GLU A 28 0.44 -19.42 1.07
C GLU A 28 1.96 -19.61 1.18
N GLY A 29 2.52 -19.35 2.37
CA GLY A 29 3.97 -19.39 2.60
C GLY A 29 4.75 -18.18 2.07
N VAL A 30 4.15 -17.31 1.26
CA VAL A 30 4.79 -16.07 0.82
C VAL A 30 4.71 -15.02 1.93
N ILE A 31 5.85 -14.40 2.21
CA ILE A 31 5.92 -13.25 3.11
C ILE A 31 5.39 -12.01 2.39
N TYR A 32 4.52 -11.27 3.05
CA TYR A 32 4.02 -9.99 2.56
C TYR A 32 4.59 -8.84 3.37
N ARG A 33 4.73 -7.69 2.72
CA ARG A 33 5.14 -6.42 3.33
C ARG A 33 4.11 -5.35 3.05
N HIS A 34 3.85 -4.53 4.04
CA HIS A 34 2.98 -3.38 3.87
C HIS A 34 3.83 -2.15 3.55
N ILE A 35 3.63 -1.61 2.36
CA ILE A 35 4.32 -0.43 1.83
C ILE A 35 3.31 0.69 1.69
N ILE A 36 3.69 1.91 2.12
CA ILE A 36 2.87 3.11 1.94
C ILE A 36 3.62 4.07 1.03
N LEU A 37 2.96 4.49 -0.05
CA LEU A 37 3.49 5.46 -1.01
C LEU A 37 2.63 6.72 -0.93
N THR A 38 3.22 7.85 -0.50
CA THR A 38 2.48 9.09 -0.25
C THR A 38 2.67 10.12 -1.34
N VAL A 39 1.64 10.93 -1.58
CA VAL A 39 1.70 12.11 -2.43
C VAL A 39 2.08 13.33 -1.58
N PRO A 40 3.12 14.11 -1.94
CA PRO A 40 3.51 15.33 -1.23
C PRO A 40 2.37 16.35 -1.15
N ALA A 41 2.36 17.14 -0.07
CA ALA A 41 1.31 18.11 0.19
C ALA A 41 1.09 19.10 -0.98
N MET A 42 2.16 19.50 -1.65
CA MET A 42 2.14 20.45 -2.76
C MET A 42 1.33 19.98 -3.98
N PHE A 43 1.15 18.66 -4.15
CA PHE A 43 0.35 18.09 -5.25
C PHE A 43 -1.08 17.72 -4.85
N ARG A 44 -1.48 17.87 -3.59
CA ARG A 44 -2.82 17.41 -3.13
C ARG A 44 -3.96 18.09 -3.86
N THR A 45 -3.86 19.41 -4.04
CA THR A 45 -4.85 20.21 -4.80
C THR A 45 -4.92 19.76 -6.26
N THR A 46 -3.76 19.50 -6.89
CA THR A 46 -3.69 18.95 -8.25
C THR A 46 -4.41 17.62 -8.37
N PHE A 47 -4.19 16.71 -7.40
CA PHE A 47 -4.88 15.42 -7.37
C PHE A 47 -6.38 15.56 -7.14
N TYR A 48 -6.80 16.51 -6.31
CA TYR A 48 -8.21 16.75 -6.03
C TYR A 48 -8.96 17.20 -7.29
N HIS A 49 -8.44 18.21 -7.99
CA HIS A 49 -9.08 18.73 -9.21
C HIS A 49 -9.00 17.78 -10.42
N ASN A 50 -8.05 16.87 -10.43
CA ASN A 50 -7.86 15.87 -11.51
C ASN A 50 -8.09 14.44 -11.04
N ALA A 51 -8.97 14.22 -10.05
CA ALA A 51 -9.13 12.94 -9.37
C ALA A 51 -9.47 11.78 -10.32
N ALA A 52 -10.35 12.00 -11.30
CA ALA A 52 -10.75 10.98 -12.28
C ALA A 52 -9.55 10.42 -13.07
N LEU A 53 -8.59 11.24 -13.40
CA LEU A 53 -7.39 10.90 -14.16
C LEU A 53 -6.27 10.41 -13.25
N LEU A 54 -5.91 11.20 -12.22
CA LEU A 54 -4.70 10.99 -11.44
C LEU A 54 -4.80 9.86 -10.43
N LEU A 55 -5.98 9.56 -9.85
CA LEU A 55 -6.08 8.50 -8.86
C LEU A 55 -5.84 7.12 -9.48
N SER A 56 -6.33 6.88 -10.70
CA SER A 56 -6.04 5.64 -11.42
C SER A 56 -4.59 5.57 -11.91
N ALA A 57 -4.03 6.69 -12.34
CA ALA A 57 -2.62 6.79 -12.72
C ALA A 57 -1.70 6.53 -11.52
N LEU A 58 -2.02 7.08 -10.34
CA LEU A 58 -1.30 6.85 -9.09
C LEU A 58 -1.17 5.36 -8.74
N MET A 59 -2.28 4.60 -8.87
CA MET A 59 -2.27 3.17 -8.56
C MET A 59 -1.34 2.39 -9.51
N ARG A 60 -1.38 2.68 -10.81
CA ARG A 60 -0.47 2.07 -11.80
C ARG A 60 0.98 2.48 -11.55
N CYS A 61 1.21 3.76 -11.33
CA CYS A 61 2.52 4.33 -11.03
C CYS A 61 3.18 3.67 -9.79
N GLY A 62 2.42 3.48 -8.72
CA GLY A 62 2.92 2.81 -7.51
C GLY A 62 3.37 1.37 -7.78
N VAL A 63 2.63 0.62 -8.60
CA VAL A 63 2.98 -0.75 -8.97
C VAL A 63 4.21 -0.79 -9.88
N GLN A 64 4.29 0.08 -10.89
CA GLN A 64 5.48 0.19 -11.75
C GLN A 64 6.73 0.53 -10.94
N CYS A 65 6.62 1.48 -10.01
CA CYS A 65 7.71 1.81 -9.09
C CYS A 65 8.20 0.59 -8.30
N LEU A 66 7.30 -0.26 -7.82
CA LEU A 66 7.66 -1.45 -7.05
C LEU A 66 8.26 -2.56 -7.94
N ASP A 67 7.76 -2.77 -9.15
CA ASP A 67 8.34 -3.73 -10.10
C ASP A 67 9.77 -3.30 -10.50
N ASP A 68 9.98 -2.02 -10.81
CA ASP A 68 11.32 -1.48 -11.12
C ASP A 68 12.24 -1.52 -9.89
N PHE A 69 11.70 -1.25 -8.71
CA PHE A 69 12.46 -1.35 -7.47
C PHE A 69 12.92 -2.79 -7.18
N TYR A 70 12.05 -3.79 -7.37
CA TYR A 70 12.40 -5.19 -7.18
C TYR A 70 13.43 -5.67 -8.21
N SER A 71 13.27 -5.22 -9.45
CA SER A 71 14.22 -5.55 -10.54
C SER A 71 15.60 -5.00 -10.27
N ASP A 72 15.71 -3.74 -9.82
CA ASP A 72 17.01 -3.14 -9.48
C ASP A 72 17.67 -3.80 -8.27
N VAL A 73 16.91 -4.14 -7.22
CA VAL A 73 17.47 -4.83 -6.05
C VAL A 73 18.08 -6.19 -6.41
N ARG A 74 17.56 -6.85 -7.45
CA ARG A 74 18.04 -8.16 -7.90
C ARG A 74 18.91 -8.12 -9.16
N GLY A 75 18.98 -7.01 -9.87
CA GLY A 75 19.69 -6.89 -11.14
C GLY A 75 19.06 -7.71 -12.27
N LYS A 76 17.78 -8.04 -12.17
CA LYS A 76 17.01 -8.79 -13.18
C LYS A 76 15.52 -8.49 -13.10
N ALA A 77 14.81 -8.71 -14.22
CA ALA A 77 13.37 -8.44 -14.29
C ALA A 77 12.57 -9.35 -13.34
N LEU A 78 12.00 -8.74 -12.29
CA LEU A 78 11.11 -9.40 -11.36
C LEU A 78 9.72 -8.78 -11.39
N ARG A 79 8.70 -9.64 -11.32
CA ARG A 79 7.32 -9.22 -11.14
C ARG A 79 6.81 -9.62 -9.76
N GLY A 80 6.59 -8.60 -8.92
CA GLY A 80 5.98 -8.78 -7.61
C GLY A 80 4.48 -9.07 -7.68
N GLY A 81 3.89 -9.34 -6.53
CA GLY A 81 2.44 -9.42 -6.35
C GLY A 81 1.98 -8.29 -5.45
N TYR A 82 0.95 -7.55 -5.89
CA TYR A 82 0.51 -6.35 -5.18
C TYR A 82 -1.01 -6.30 -5.02
N ILE A 83 -1.46 -6.01 -3.79
CA ILE A 83 -2.82 -5.56 -3.53
C ILE A 83 -2.71 -4.09 -3.14
N ALA A 84 -3.07 -3.21 -4.08
CA ALA A 84 -3.01 -1.78 -3.89
C ALA A 84 -4.37 -1.22 -3.45
N VAL A 85 -4.38 -0.46 -2.35
CA VAL A 85 -5.56 0.20 -1.79
C VAL A 85 -5.32 1.70 -1.79
N LEU A 86 -6.17 2.45 -2.48
CA LEU A 86 -6.10 3.90 -2.49
C LEU A 86 -6.83 4.50 -1.27
N HIS A 87 -6.14 5.37 -0.56
CA HIS A 87 -6.71 6.28 0.42
C HIS A 87 -6.57 7.73 -0.04
N THR A 88 -7.55 8.56 0.31
CA THR A 88 -7.52 9.99 0.02
C THR A 88 -7.48 10.85 1.28
N HIS A 89 -7.50 10.26 2.48
CA HIS A 89 -7.59 10.99 3.75
C HIS A 89 -6.38 10.72 4.65
N GLY A 90 -5.91 11.76 5.31
CA GLY A 90 -5.00 11.66 6.44
C GLY A 90 -5.75 11.35 7.75
N ARG A 91 -5.02 11.21 8.86
CA ARG A 91 -5.60 10.95 10.19
C ARG A 91 -6.53 12.08 10.67
N ASN A 92 -6.26 13.31 10.25
CA ASN A 92 -7.06 14.50 10.56
C ASN A 92 -8.23 14.74 9.59
N GLY A 93 -8.53 13.80 8.70
CA GLY A 93 -9.60 13.92 7.71
C GLY A 93 -9.31 14.85 6.52
N GLN A 94 -8.12 15.45 6.43
CA GLN A 94 -7.73 16.27 5.27
C GLN A 94 -7.39 15.42 4.05
N TYR A 95 -7.57 15.98 2.85
CA TYR A 95 -7.27 15.29 1.60
C TYR A 95 -5.77 15.00 1.49
N HIS A 96 -5.45 13.72 1.41
CA HIS A 96 -4.10 13.20 1.36
C HIS A 96 -4.06 11.89 0.59
N PRO A 97 -3.99 11.92 -0.75
CA PRO A 97 -3.94 10.70 -1.55
C PRO A 97 -2.65 9.93 -1.27
N HIS A 98 -2.79 8.64 -1.03
CA HIS A 98 -1.68 7.72 -0.81
C HIS A 98 -2.11 6.28 -1.06
N LEU A 99 -1.14 5.42 -1.33
CA LEU A 99 -1.38 4.01 -1.55
C LEU A 99 -0.93 3.21 -0.34
N HIS A 100 -1.79 2.32 0.13
CA HIS A 100 -1.40 1.18 0.92
C HIS A 100 -1.22 0.00 -0.02
N VAL A 101 -0.02 -0.57 -0.06
CA VAL A 101 0.30 -1.70 -0.91
C VAL A 101 0.71 -2.89 -0.05
N LEU A 102 -0.05 -3.96 -0.11
CA LEU A 102 0.40 -5.26 0.35
C LEU A 102 1.20 -5.89 -0.78
N ALA A 103 2.50 -5.96 -0.60
CA ALA A 103 3.44 -6.45 -1.60
C ALA A 103 4.06 -7.77 -1.17
N THR A 104 4.24 -8.71 -2.08
CA THR A 104 5.01 -9.94 -1.81
C THR A 104 6.47 -9.59 -1.49
N SER A 105 7.10 -10.29 -0.56
CA SER A 105 8.54 -10.15 -0.26
C SER A 105 9.36 -10.96 -1.28
N GLY A 106 9.20 -10.61 -2.54
CA GLY A 106 9.80 -11.30 -3.66
C GLY A 106 9.00 -11.14 -4.94
N GLY A 107 9.52 -11.68 -6.02
CA GLY A 107 8.89 -11.61 -7.33
C GLY A 107 9.14 -12.85 -8.18
N TYR A 108 8.32 -12.99 -9.20
CA TYR A 108 8.49 -14.00 -10.23
C TYR A 108 9.51 -13.52 -11.27
N ASP A 109 10.58 -14.27 -11.43
CA ASP A 109 11.55 -14.10 -12.49
C ASP A 109 10.95 -14.65 -13.79
N THR A 110 10.64 -13.76 -14.74
CA THR A 110 9.98 -14.12 -15.99
C THR A 110 10.88 -14.89 -16.94
N GLN A 111 12.20 -14.74 -16.83
CA GLN A 111 13.18 -15.43 -17.66
C GLN A 111 13.56 -16.81 -17.09
N GLY A 112 13.81 -16.86 -15.78
CA GLY A 112 14.18 -18.09 -15.09
C GLY A 112 12.99 -18.96 -14.66
N ALA A 113 11.75 -18.54 -14.91
CA ALA A 113 10.52 -19.22 -14.51
C ALA A 113 10.51 -19.66 -13.03
N ARG A 114 11.06 -18.85 -12.15
CA ARG A 114 11.23 -19.18 -10.73
C ARG A 114 10.83 -18.02 -9.81
N TRP A 115 10.56 -18.36 -8.54
CA TRP A 115 10.32 -17.38 -7.49
C TRP A 115 11.63 -16.92 -6.84
N GLU A 116 11.82 -15.60 -6.74
CA GLU A 116 12.96 -14.97 -6.08
C GLU A 116 12.50 -14.26 -4.81
N HIS A 117 13.02 -14.67 -3.66
CA HIS A 117 12.73 -14.02 -2.39
C HIS A 117 13.59 -12.75 -2.20
N LEU A 118 12.98 -11.68 -1.68
CA LEU A 118 13.62 -10.42 -1.31
C LEU A 118 13.58 -10.24 0.21
N PRO A 119 14.60 -10.68 0.96
CA PRO A 119 14.60 -10.60 2.41
C PRO A 119 14.69 -9.16 2.91
N TYR A 120 15.32 -8.29 2.13
CA TYR A 120 15.55 -6.88 2.47
C TYR A 120 15.11 -5.96 1.34
N LEU A 121 14.51 -4.84 1.71
CA LEU A 121 14.11 -3.75 0.81
C LEU A 121 14.87 -2.47 1.17
N PRO A 122 15.80 -1.99 0.32
CA PRO A 122 16.58 -0.76 0.57
C PRO A 122 15.67 0.47 0.59
N TYR A 123 15.34 0.96 1.77
CA TYR A 123 14.37 2.03 1.96
C TYR A 123 14.74 3.34 1.25
N ALA A 124 16.01 3.76 1.32
CA ALA A 124 16.48 4.96 0.65
C ALA A 124 16.33 4.91 -0.88
N MET A 125 16.56 3.73 -1.48
CA MET A 125 16.33 3.50 -2.91
C MET A 125 14.85 3.62 -3.26
N LEU A 126 13.96 3.01 -2.45
CA LEU A 126 12.52 3.09 -2.68
C LEU A 126 12.00 4.53 -2.64
N ARG A 127 12.49 5.37 -1.72
CA ARG A 127 12.11 6.78 -1.63
C ARG A 127 12.44 7.57 -2.90
N ARG A 128 13.65 7.39 -3.44
CA ARG A 128 14.09 8.05 -4.68
C ARG A 128 13.34 7.53 -5.90
N LYS A 129 13.14 6.20 -5.99
CA LYS A 129 12.34 5.62 -7.07
C LYS A 129 10.89 6.11 -7.04
N TRP A 130 10.28 6.15 -5.87
CA TRP A 130 8.93 6.67 -5.73
C TRP A 130 8.81 8.13 -6.18
N GLN A 131 9.77 8.97 -5.81
CA GLN A 131 9.84 10.35 -6.28
C GLN A 131 9.89 10.42 -7.80
N TRP A 132 10.83 9.70 -8.40
CA TRP A 132 11.00 9.71 -9.85
C TRP A 132 9.74 9.26 -10.58
N HIS A 133 9.16 8.12 -10.19
CA HIS A 133 7.94 7.58 -10.80
C HIS A 133 6.75 8.51 -10.67
N LEU A 134 6.49 9.05 -9.46
CA LEU A 134 5.38 9.96 -9.22
C LEU A 134 5.50 11.23 -10.05
N LEU A 135 6.68 11.85 -10.04
CA LEU A 135 6.90 13.12 -10.73
C LEU A 135 6.89 12.95 -12.25
N THR A 136 7.49 11.87 -12.77
CA THR A 136 7.39 11.51 -14.20
C THR A 136 5.95 11.28 -14.62
N MET A 137 5.17 10.55 -13.82
CA MET A 137 3.75 10.32 -14.10
C MET A 137 2.95 11.63 -14.14
N LEU A 138 3.21 12.56 -13.23
CA LEU A 138 2.54 13.87 -13.22
C LEU A 138 2.87 14.68 -14.48
N ARG A 139 4.15 14.77 -14.86
CA ARG A 139 4.60 15.44 -16.09
C ARG A 139 3.94 14.85 -17.34
N GLN A 140 3.97 13.53 -17.47
CA GLN A 140 3.40 12.84 -18.64
C GLN A 140 1.89 12.95 -18.73
N THR A 141 1.20 13.04 -17.60
CA THR A 141 -0.27 13.04 -17.54
C THR A 141 -0.86 14.42 -17.74
N LEU A 142 -0.30 15.46 -17.14
CA LEU A 142 -0.88 16.80 -17.13
C LEU A 142 -0.26 17.76 -18.17
N LYS A 143 1.03 17.62 -18.45
CA LYS A 143 1.75 18.35 -19.52
C LYS A 143 1.56 19.88 -19.46
N THR A 144 1.59 20.48 -18.28
CA THR A 144 1.45 21.93 -18.08
C THR A 144 2.70 22.51 -17.46
N GLU A 145 3.03 23.76 -17.80
CA GLU A 145 4.18 24.47 -17.24
C GLU A 145 4.12 24.57 -15.71
N ALA A 146 2.93 24.79 -15.14
CA ALA A 146 2.73 24.82 -13.70
C ALA A 146 3.12 23.48 -13.02
N ILE A 147 2.89 22.35 -13.68
CA ILE A 147 3.31 21.03 -13.16
C ILE A 147 4.82 20.86 -13.29
N GLU A 148 5.45 21.31 -14.38
CA GLU A 148 6.91 21.27 -14.52
C GLU A 148 7.59 22.04 -13.39
N GLN A 149 7.15 23.26 -13.12
CA GLN A 149 7.68 24.09 -12.03
C GLN A 149 7.49 23.43 -10.66
N LEU A 150 6.28 22.88 -10.38
CA LEU A 150 6.04 22.16 -9.12
C LEU A 150 6.91 20.90 -8.97
N VAL A 151 7.17 20.19 -10.06
CA VAL A 151 8.04 19.01 -10.05
C VAL A 151 9.48 19.42 -9.74
N ASP A 152 10.01 20.47 -10.32
CA ASP A 152 11.37 20.95 -10.07
C ASP A 152 11.53 21.43 -8.61
N VAL A 153 10.53 22.15 -8.10
CA VAL A 153 10.48 22.51 -6.66
C VAL A 153 10.44 21.27 -5.79
N CYS A 154 9.70 20.23 -6.19
CA CYS A 154 9.63 18.99 -5.44
C CYS A 154 10.97 18.23 -5.38
N PHE A 155 11.71 18.15 -6.49
CA PHE A 155 13.05 17.58 -6.51
C PHE A 155 14.01 18.33 -5.58
N SER A 156 13.99 19.66 -5.63
CA SER A 156 14.82 20.50 -4.76
C SER A 156 14.47 20.35 -3.27
N LYS A 157 13.17 20.25 -2.96
CA LYS A 157 12.68 20.15 -1.58
C LYS A 157 12.92 18.80 -0.93
N TYR A 158 12.99 17.72 -1.72
CA TYR A 158 13.12 16.34 -1.24
C TYR A 158 14.31 15.64 -1.89
N PRO A 159 15.56 16.05 -1.61
CA PRO A 159 16.76 15.51 -2.26
C PRO A 159 16.97 14.01 -1.98
N ASP A 160 16.48 13.51 -0.82
CA ASP A 160 16.56 12.10 -0.43
C ASP A 160 15.35 11.26 -0.89
N GLY A 161 14.52 11.82 -1.75
CA GLY A 161 13.30 11.17 -2.22
C GLY A 161 12.08 11.38 -1.32
N LEU A 162 10.92 10.98 -1.81
CA LEU A 162 9.65 11.18 -1.14
C LEU A 162 9.44 10.24 0.04
N VAL A 163 8.56 10.64 0.95
CA VAL A 163 8.19 9.81 2.10
C VAL A 163 7.47 8.56 1.63
N THR A 164 8.10 7.43 1.88
CA THR A 164 7.50 6.11 1.81
C THR A 164 7.56 5.49 3.20
N ASN A 165 6.78 4.47 3.46
CA ASN A 165 6.89 3.70 4.69
C ASN A 165 6.84 2.21 4.34
N VAL A 166 7.84 1.47 4.78
CA VAL A 166 7.81 0.01 4.80
C VAL A 166 7.62 -0.37 6.25
N GLN A 167 6.45 -0.89 6.60
CA GLN A 167 6.17 -1.24 7.99
C GLN A 167 7.19 -2.25 8.50
N LYS A 168 7.77 -1.98 9.67
CA LYS A 168 8.69 -2.91 10.33
C LYS A 168 7.95 -4.21 10.69
N GLY A 169 8.55 -5.33 10.34
CA GLY A 169 8.01 -6.66 10.58
C GLY A 169 7.33 -7.28 9.35
N GLN A 170 7.17 -8.59 9.44
CA GLN A 170 6.47 -9.38 8.43
C GLN A 170 4.97 -9.34 8.74
N VAL A 171 4.15 -9.20 7.72
CA VAL A 171 2.73 -9.46 7.88
C VAL A 171 2.55 -10.96 8.11
N PRO A 172 1.73 -11.39 9.09
CA PRO A 172 1.61 -12.79 9.47
C PRO A 172 1.45 -13.73 8.26
N ALA A 173 2.21 -14.81 8.22
CA ALA A 173 2.30 -15.71 7.07
C ALA A 173 0.98 -16.47 6.74
N GLN A 174 0.02 -16.51 7.65
CA GLN A 174 -1.28 -17.14 7.43
C GLN A 174 -2.18 -16.21 6.60
N SER A 175 -2.72 -16.72 5.50
CA SER A 175 -3.53 -15.96 4.56
C SER A 175 -4.71 -15.19 5.19
N GLN A 176 -5.39 -15.76 6.18
CA GLN A 176 -6.45 -15.09 6.92
C GLN A 176 -5.94 -13.91 7.78
N SER A 177 -4.80 -14.06 8.42
CA SER A 177 -4.19 -13.02 9.24
C SER A 177 -3.72 -11.85 8.37
N VAL A 178 -3.15 -12.14 7.19
CA VAL A 178 -2.77 -11.14 6.18
C VAL A 178 -4.02 -10.40 5.69
N ALA A 179 -5.08 -11.12 5.35
CA ALA A 179 -6.34 -10.55 4.89
C ALA A 179 -6.96 -9.62 5.94
N ARG A 180 -7.03 -10.05 7.20
CA ARG A 180 -7.53 -9.23 8.32
C ARG A 180 -6.67 -7.99 8.59
N TYR A 181 -5.34 -8.14 8.46
CA TYR A 181 -4.43 -7.01 8.60
C TYR A 181 -4.70 -5.93 7.56
N VAL A 182 -4.81 -6.30 6.30
CA VAL A 182 -5.07 -5.35 5.19
C VAL A 182 -6.49 -4.80 5.22
N ALA A 183 -7.45 -5.58 5.72
CA ALA A 183 -8.84 -5.16 5.84
C ALA A 183 -9.01 -3.84 6.65
N LYS A 184 -8.11 -3.56 7.59
CA LYS A 184 -8.08 -2.29 8.34
C LYS A 184 -7.92 -1.08 7.41
N TYR A 185 -7.26 -1.26 6.27
CA TYR A 185 -7.00 -0.20 5.29
C TYR A 185 -8.03 -0.19 4.16
N VAL A 186 -8.67 -1.33 3.88
CA VAL A 186 -9.62 -1.48 2.76
C VAL A 186 -10.86 -0.61 2.94
N VAL A 187 -11.34 -0.48 4.16
CA VAL A 187 -12.56 0.29 4.47
C VAL A 187 -12.33 1.18 5.69
N SER A 188 -11.28 2.02 5.64
CA SER A 188 -11.16 3.13 6.59
C SER A 188 -12.02 4.28 6.09
N PRO A 189 -13.08 4.67 6.81
CA PRO A 189 -13.77 5.93 6.53
C PRO A 189 -12.82 7.10 6.87
N PRO A 190 -13.00 8.28 6.24
CA PRO A 190 -12.19 9.46 6.54
C PRO A 190 -12.16 9.81 8.03
N ILE A 191 -13.26 9.56 8.71
CA ILE A 191 -13.36 9.64 10.16
C ILE A 191 -14.26 8.51 10.69
N ALA A 192 -13.89 7.91 11.82
CA ALA A 192 -14.77 7.00 12.54
C ALA A 192 -15.70 7.81 13.45
N VAL A 193 -16.97 7.45 13.55
CA VAL A 193 -17.95 8.19 14.39
C VAL A 193 -17.48 8.35 15.83
N ARG A 194 -16.83 7.34 16.42
CA ARG A 194 -16.27 7.40 17.79
C ARG A 194 -15.17 8.46 17.98
N ARG A 195 -14.72 9.11 16.91
CA ARG A 195 -13.73 10.20 16.93
C ARG A 195 -14.39 11.57 16.88
N ILE A 196 -15.72 11.63 16.76
CA ILE A 196 -16.50 12.84 16.87
C ILE A 196 -16.87 12.98 18.34
N ASP A 197 -16.29 13.97 19.00
CA ASP A 197 -16.45 14.16 20.45
C ASP A 197 -17.67 15.03 20.77
N ARG A 198 -17.94 16.04 19.94
CA ARG A 198 -19.04 16.98 20.16
C ARG A 198 -19.58 17.54 18.85
N TYR A 199 -20.88 17.74 18.82
CA TYR A 199 -21.59 18.54 17.82
C TYR A 199 -22.61 19.43 18.52
N ASP A 200 -22.55 20.74 18.30
CA ASP A 200 -23.43 21.74 18.97
C ASP A 200 -24.42 22.41 18.00
N GLY A 201 -24.57 21.87 16.79
CA GLY A 201 -25.42 22.42 15.74
C GLY A 201 -24.67 23.32 14.76
N ALA A 202 -23.59 23.96 15.18
CA ALA A 202 -22.80 24.85 14.36
C ALA A 202 -21.36 24.35 14.14
N ARG A 203 -20.79 23.65 15.10
CA ARG A 203 -19.40 23.19 15.09
C ARG A 203 -19.31 21.70 15.44
N VAL A 204 -18.31 21.06 14.85
CA VAL A 204 -17.94 19.66 15.13
C VAL A 204 -16.56 19.65 15.76
N THR A 205 -16.44 19.02 16.94
CA THR A 205 -15.16 18.72 17.59
C THR A 205 -14.85 17.24 17.39
N TYR A 206 -13.68 16.93 16.91
CA TYR A 206 -13.22 15.56 16.73
C TYR A 206 -11.74 15.42 17.08
N HIS A 207 -11.30 14.21 17.36
CA HIS A 207 -9.91 13.93 17.69
C HIS A 207 -9.22 13.00 16.69
N TYR A 208 -7.90 13.11 16.63
CA TYR A 208 -7.04 12.20 15.89
C TYR A 208 -5.66 12.09 16.54
N ARG A 209 -4.98 10.96 16.33
CA ARG A 209 -3.61 10.79 16.76
C ARG A 209 -2.67 11.39 15.72
N SER A 210 -1.94 12.43 16.08
CA SER A 210 -1.01 13.12 15.19
C SER A 210 0.21 12.25 14.87
N HIS A 211 0.63 12.21 13.59
CA HIS A 211 1.87 11.55 13.20
C HIS A 211 3.12 12.29 13.66
N ARG A 212 3.00 13.61 13.84
CA ARG A 212 4.14 14.48 14.19
C ARG A 212 4.49 14.38 15.67
N THR A 213 3.47 14.39 16.52
CA THR A 213 3.61 14.43 17.99
C THR A 213 3.36 13.09 18.67
N ASP A 214 2.78 12.13 17.95
CA ASP A 214 2.21 10.86 18.41
C ASP A 214 1.20 11.03 19.58
N ARG A 215 0.65 12.24 19.74
CA ARG A 215 -0.34 12.60 20.75
C ARG A 215 -1.73 12.66 20.15
N LEU A 216 -2.73 12.59 21.02
CA LEU A 216 -4.12 12.85 20.67
C LEU A 216 -4.28 14.36 20.50
N GLU A 217 -4.72 14.80 19.33
CA GLU A 217 -4.99 16.18 18.98
C GLU A 217 -6.48 16.34 18.73
N TYR A 218 -7.06 17.47 19.17
CA TYR A 218 -8.46 17.81 19.00
C TYR A 218 -8.57 18.98 18.03
N GLU A 219 -9.57 18.91 17.17
CA GLU A 219 -9.84 19.98 16.20
C GLU A 219 -11.35 20.31 16.24
N THR A 220 -11.68 21.60 16.34
CA THR A 220 -13.05 22.11 16.30
C THR A 220 -13.23 22.98 15.08
N VAL A 221 -14.11 22.59 14.18
CA VAL A 221 -14.37 23.28 12.91
C VAL A 221 -15.87 23.55 12.73
N PRO A 222 -16.23 24.56 11.89
CA PRO A 222 -17.62 24.74 11.45
C PRO A 222 -18.15 23.46 10.78
N VAL A 223 -19.45 23.20 10.94
CA VAL A 223 -20.08 22.00 10.37
C VAL A 223 -19.90 21.89 8.86
N ASP A 224 -19.99 23.01 8.13
CA ASP A 224 -19.81 23.03 6.69
C ASP A 224 -18.37 22.65 6.30
N THR A 225 -17.38 23.13 7.06
CA THR A 225 -15.97 22.74 6.86
C THR A 225 -15.78 21.23 7.11
N PHE A 226 -16.43 20.69 8.16
CA PHE A 226 -16.37 19.26 8.45
C PHE A 226 -17.00 18.42 7.33
N ILE A 227 -18.20 18.81 6.87
CA ILE A 227 -18.89 18.14 5.76
C ILE A 227 -18.04 18.22 4.49
N GLY A 228 -17.51 19.40 4.15
CA GLY A 228 -16.62 19.63 3.02
C GLY A 228 -15.40 18.69 3.06
N ARG A 229 -14.77 18.54 4.24
CA ARG A 229 -13.69 17.57 4.43
C ARG A 229 -14.12 16.13 4.17
N MET A 230 -15.33 15.74 4.51
CA MET A 230 -15.82 14.37 4.25
C MET A 230 -16.16 14.16 2.77
N VAL A 231 -16.82 15.12 2.15
CA VAL A 231 -17.26 15.03 0.75
C VAL A 231 -16.07 14.96 -0.23
N GLN A 232 -14.96 15.63 0.05
CA GLN A 232 -13.76 15.57 -0.81
C GLN A 232 -13.17 14.16 -0.98
N HIS A 233 -13.58 13.19 -0.15
CA HIS A 233 -13.14 11.80 -0.24
C HIS A 233 -14.06 10.93 -1.11
N THR A 234 -15.09 11.54 -1.72
CA THR A 234 -15.96 10.85 -2.66
C THR A 234 -15.17 10.51 -3.92
N MET A 235 -15.16 9.23 -4.28
CA MET A 235 -14.43 8.76 -5.45
C MET A 235 -15.20 9.01 -6.75
N PRO A 236 -14.52 9.16 -7.87
CA PRO A 236 -15.16 9.19 -9.18
C PRO A 236 -16.07 7.96 -9.39
N LYS A 237 -17.15 8.14 -10.17
CA LYS A 237 -18.10 7.05 -10.48
C LYS A 237 -17.37 5.83 -11.05
N GLY A 238 -17.64 4.66 -10.48
CA GLY A 238 -17.05 3.38 -10.94
C GLY A 238 -15.58 3.18 -10.53
N PHE A 239 -15.00 4.07 -9.73
CA PHE A 239 -13.61 3.94 -9.30
C PHE A 239 -13.42 2.75 -8.37
N GLN A 240 -12.52 1.84 -8.75
CA GLN A 240 -12.12 0.71 -7.92
C GLN A 240 -10.95 1.10 -7.02
N ARG A 241 -11.22 1.21 -5.72
CA ARG A 241 -10.23 1.58 -4.69
C ARG A 241 -9.21 0.50 -4.39
N ILE A 242 -9.54 -0.76 -4.68
CA ILE A 242 -8.68 -1.92 -4.46
C ILE A 242 -8.41 -2.56 -5.81
N ARG A 243 -7.13 -2.78 -6.09
CA ARG A 243 -6.71 -3.44 -7.33
C ARG A 243 -5.62 -4.45 -7.07
N TYR A 244 -5.64 -5.54 -7.83
CA TYR A 244 -4.70 -6.64 -7.78
C TYR A 244 -3.76 -6.58 -8.98
N TYR A 245 -2.46 -6.70 -8.74
CA TYR A 245 -1.45 -6.56 -9.79
C TYR A 245 -0.37 -7.63 -9.70
N GLY A 246 0.38 -7.78 -10.81
CA GLY A 246 1.49 -8.72 -10.91
C GLY A 246 1.05 -10.16 -10.68
N VAL A 247 1.78 -10.92 -9.87
CA VAL A 247 1.42 -12.31 -9.55
C VAL A 247 0.16 -12.43 -8.69
N GLN A 248 -0.34 -11.32 -8.18
CA GLN A 248 -1.57 -11.25 -7.40
C GLN A 248 -2.81 -10.99 -8.27
N ALA A 249 -2.64 -10.59 -9.54
CA ALA A 249 -3.76 -10.38 -10.45
C ALA A 249 -4.45 -11.69 -10.80
N THR A 250 -5.78 -11.68 -10.89
CA THR A 250 -6.62 -12.87 -11.12
C THR A 250 -6.17 -13.71 -12.32
N LYS A 251 -5.75 -13.04 -13.41
CA LYS A 251 -5.28 -13.71 -14.65
C LYS A 251 -3.95 -14.46 -14.48
N THR A 252 -3.09 -14.01 -13.58
CA THR A 252 -1.74 -14.55 -13.37
C THR A 252 -1.67 -15.45 -12.16
N PHE A 253 -2.53 -15.25 -11.16
CA PHE A 253 -2.50 -15.96 -9.88
C PHE A 253 -2.45 -17.48 -10.04
N ALA A 254 -3.38 -18.06 -10.79
CA ALA A 254 -3.44 -19.50 -10.98
C ALA A 254 -2.20 -20.06 -11.71
N LYS A 255 -1.69 -19.31 -12.69
CA LYS A 255 -0.53 -19.71 -13.51
C LYS A 255 0.77 -19.78 -12.70
N VAL A 256 0.98 -18.83 -11.78
CA VAL A 256 2.22 -18.73 -10.99
C VAL A 256 2.14 -19.44 -9.65
N LYS A 257 0.94 -19.80 -9.19
CA LYS A 257 0.73 -20.45 -7.90
C LYS A 257 1.57 -21.72 -7.75
N ALA A 258 1.55 -22.59 -8.75
CA ALA A 258 2.31 -23.85 -8.72
C ALA A 258 3.83 -23.61 -8.64
N VAL A 259 4.34 -22.62 -9.41
CA VAL A 259 5.77 -22.27 -9.42
C VAL A 259 6.20 -21.71 -8.06
N ILE A 260 5.40 -20.82 -7.48
CA ILE A 260 5.69 -20.25 -6.15
C ILE A 260 5.71 -21.35 -5.09
N HIS A 261 4.70 -22.23 -5.07
CA HIS A 261 4.64 -23.34 -4.12
C HIS A 261 5.83 -24.28 -4.26
N ALA A 262 6.22 -24.64 -5.49
CA ALA A 262 7.39 -25.50 -5.74
C ALA A 262 8.69 -24.84 -5.26
N ALA A 263 8.85 -23.51 -5.46
CA ALA A 263 10.02 -22.79 -5.01
C ALA A 263 10.10 -22.71 -3.47
N LEU A 264 8.97 -22.50 -2.79
CA LEU A 264 8.90 -22.46 -1.34
C LEU A 264 9.18 -23.82 -0.72
N ALA A 265 8.67 -24.91 -1.30
CA ALA A 265 8.94 -26.28 -0.86
C ALA A 265 10.44 -26.63 -0.91
N LYS A 266 11.14 -26.23 -1.99
CA LYS A 266 12.60 -26.42 -2.10
C LYS A 266 13.37 -25.67 -1.02
N VAL A 267 12.96 -24.43 -0.68
CA VAL A 267 13.60 -23.65 0.40
C VAL A 267 13.39 -24.36 1.75
N GLU A 268 12.21 -24.88 2.00
CA GLU A 268 11.91 -25.62 3.23
C GLU A 268 12.73 -26.90 3.37
N GLU A 269 12.92 -27.64 2.28
CA GLU A 269 13.79 -28.83 2.26
C GLU A 269 15.26 -28.49 2.55
N VAL A 270 15.78 -27.41 1.93
CA VAL A 270 17.15 -26.92 2.16
C VAL A 270 17.35 -26.52 3.62
N VAL A 271 16.38 -25.79 4.20
CA VAL A 271 16.43 -25.37 5.62
C VAL A 271 16.38 -26.59 6.53
N LYS A 272 15.49 -27.54 6.29
CA LYS A 272 15.43 -28.81 7.06
C LYS A 272 16.74 -29.62 6.95
N GLY A 273 17.33 -29.67 5.77
CA GLY A 273 18.64 -30.29 5.55
C GLY A 273 19.76 -29.61 6.33
N ALA A 274 19.84 -28.28 6.27
CA ALA A 274 20.83 -27.48 6.99
C ALA A 274 20.70 -27.65 8.52
N VAL A 275 19.48 -27.62 9.06
CA VAL A 275 19.22 -27.85 10.49
C VAL A 275 19.67 -29.26 10.94
N LYS A 276 19.45 -30.27 10.11
CA LYS A 276 19.94 -31.66 10.41
C LYS A 276 21.47 -31.72 10.42
N ILE A 277 22.13 -31.04 9.51
CA ILE A 277 23.61 -31.00 9.45
C ILE A 277 24.16 -30.29 10.69
N ILE A 278 23.62 -29.13 11.06
CA ILE A 278 24.04 -28.34 12.23
C ILE A 278 23.82 -29.18 13.49
N ALA A 279 22.67 -29.85 13.64
CA ALA A 279 22.40 -30.75 14.77
C ALA A 279 23.41 -31.91 14.86
N ARG A 280 23.81 -32.50 13.71
CA ARG A 280 24.86 -33.57 13.69
C ARG A 280 26.24 -33.02 14.05
N LEU A 281 26.60 -31.82 13.59
CA LEU A 281 27.89 -31.19 13.93
C LEU A 281 27.98 -30.82 15.42
N THR A 282 26.93 -30.23 16.00
CA THR A 282 26.86 -29.92 17.43
C THR A 282 26.86 -31.15 18.31
N TYR A 283 26.29 -32.26 17.85
CA TYR A 283 26.37 -33.56 18.55
C TYR A 283 27.82 -34.13 18.55
N ARG A 284 28.52 -34.08 17.39
CA ARG A 284 29.92 -34.55 17.28
C ARG A 284 30.94 -33.67 18.05
N GLN A 285 30.62 -32.44 18.36
CA GLN A 285 31.48 -31.56 19.16
C GLN A 285 31.30 -31.75 20.68
N ARG A 286 30.30 -32.53 21.12
CA ARG A 286 30.01 -32.81 22.52
C ARG A 286 30.53 -34.16 22.99
N TYR A 287 31.06 -34.97 22.09
CA TYR A 287 31.67 -36.27 22.32
C TYR A 287 32.97 -36.39 21.47
#